data_bdf6fc9f92b40766fb44e51343e4e635
#
_entry.id   bdf6fc9f92b40766fb44e51343e4e635
#
_cell.length_a   1.000
_cell.length_b   1.000
_cell.length_c   1.000
_cell.angle_alpha   90.00
_cell.angle_beta   90.00
_cell.angle_gamma   90.00
#
_symmetry.space_group_name_H-M   'P 1'
#
loop_
_entity.id
_entity.type
_entity.pdbx_description
1 polymer ?
#
loop_
_entity_poly.entity_id
_entity_poly.type
_entity_poly.pdbx_seq_one_letter_code
_entity_poly.pdbx_strand_id
1 'polypeptide(L)'
;MKVKPAARSSADEMGRVGDDGRVSESGYGDGTRCVHAGLPAPVPGEPFLPGPVFAGPYHLDPQRGPGAAPNGYGRTDNPTWRALEQAIGELEGGECVVFSSGMAAVSAVLLTLLRPGDTVLLPADGYYNTRGFASATLTEFGVTVREVPTAGPYPPLSGVRLVLLETPANPGLDVCDIAALAVAAHEAGALVALDNTTATPLGQRPLDLGADLSLASGTKALTGHSDILLGYVVSTPERAAGIRVWRNRTGAIPGPFEAWLAHRSLSTLDLRLARQTANAAAVAGLLAARPEVSGLRWPGLPTDPGFAVAVRQMRRIPGVVTFTLPDAGHAGRFLAAARLVAAATSFGGTHTTADRRAQWGDSVPDGLLRLSCGIEDTDDLLADVTEALDKAR
;
A
#
# COMPACT_ATOMS: atom_id res chain seq x y z
N MET A 1 -11.55 54.96 24.41
CA MET A 1 -10.66 54.08 23.65
C MET A 1 -10.86 52.68 24.20
N LYS A 2 -11.68 51.84 23.55
CA LYS A 2 -11.98 50.47 23.99
C LYS A 2 -11.00 49.52 23.30
N VAL A 3 -10.18 48.85 24.11
CA VAL A 3 -9.23 47.81 23.67
C VAL A 3 -10.03 46.57 23.31
N LYS A 4 -9.89 46.08 22.07
CA LYS A 4 -10.41 44.77 21.65
C LYS A 4 -9.66 43.64 22.34
N PRO A 5 -10.31 42.56 22.80
CA PRO A 5 -9.59 41.42 23.33
C PRO A 5 -8.85 40.66 22.20
N ALA A 6 -7.65 40.20 22.51
CA ALA A 6 -6.78 39.44 21.65
C ALA A 6 -7.42 38.07 21.29
N ALA A 7 -7.15 37.64 20.09
CA ALA A 7 -7.53 36.32 19.59
C ALA A 7 -6.98 35.22 20.51
N ARG A 8 -7.83 34.22 20.83
CA ARG A 8 -7.43 33.03 21.59
C ARG A 8 -6.43 32.22 20.74
N SER A 9 -5.37 31.77 21.39
CA SER A 9 -4.29 31.00 20.79
C SER A 9 -4.80 29.57 20.45
N SER A 10 -4.27 29.03 19.36
CA SER A 10 -4.54 27.68 18.80
C SER A 10 -4.08 26.51 19.68
N ALA A 11 -3.94 26.70 20.99
CA ALA A 11 -3.50 25.66 21.93
C ALA A 11 -4.65 24.88 22.59
N ASP A 12 -5.93 25.28 22.37
CA ASP A 12 -7.09 24.67 23.04
C ASP A 12 -7.74 23.51 22.26
N GLU A 13 -7.19 23.07 21.13
CA GLU A 13 -7.68 21.93 20.35
C GLU A 13 -6.83 20.65 20.49
N MET A 14 -6.01 20.53 21.51
CA MET A 14 -5.39 19.24 21.81
C MET A 14 -6.45 18.26 22.34
N GLY A 15 -6.68 17.21 21.56
CA GLY A 15 -7.71 16.21 21.77
C GLY A 15 -7.73 15.66 23.20
N ARG A 16 -8.94 15.50 23.74
CA ARG A 16 -9.16 14.90 25.05
C ARG A 16 -8.74 13.44 25.03
N VAL A 17 -7.99 13.01 26.04
CA VAL A 17 -7.70 11.60 26.30
C VAL A 17 -9.02 10.91 26.62
N GLY A 18 -9.36 9.85 25.91
CA GLY A 18 -10.54 9.03 26.21
C GLY A 18 -10.39 8.32 27.57
N ASP A 19 -11.51 7.82 28.12
CA ASP A 19 -11.56 7.09 29.40
C ASP A 19 -10.67 5.82 29.44
N ASP A 20 -10.20 5.34 28.28
CA ASP A 20 -9.28 4.21 28.11
C ASP A 20 -7.79 4.62 28.05
N GLY A 21 -7.48 5.88 28.31
CA GLY A 21 -6.11 6.43 28.29
C GLY A 21 -5.53 6.61 26.86
N ARG A 22 -6.33 6.45 25.81
CA ARG A 22 -5.92 6.67 24.44
C ARG A 22 -6.11 8.12 24.03
N VAL A 23 -5.12 8.66 23.33
CA VAL A 23 -5.22 10.00 22.74
C VAL A 23 -6.13 9.92 21.52
N SER A 24 -7.21 10.71 21.47
CA SER A 24 -8.12 10.71 20.33
C SER A 24 -7.37 11.19 19.07
N GLU A 25 -7.54 10.47 17.95
CA GLU A 25 -6.80 10.63 16.68
C GLU A 25 -7.05 11.98 15.95
N SER A 26 -8.02 12.76 16.36
CA SER A 26 -8.39 14.00 15.68
C SER A 26 -7.38 15.11 16.01
N GLY A 27 -6.40 15.31 15.13
CA GLY A 27 -5.51 16.46 15.19
C GLY A 27 -4.01 16.18 15.00
N TYR A 28 -3.56 14.92 15.06
CA TYR A 28 -2.13 14.62 14.87
C TYR A 28 -1.76 14.46 13.38
N GLY A 29 -0.58 14.96 13.02
CA GLY A 29 0.03 14.71 11.72
C GLY A 29 0.49 13.26 11.53
N ASP A 30 0.71 12.86 10.27
CA ASP A 30 1.04 11.48 9.89
C ASP A 30 2.30 10.94 10.60
N GLY A 31 3.34 11.76 10.79
CA GLY A 31 4.55 11.35 11.52
C GLY A 31 4.27 10.94 12.96
N THR A 32 3.45 11.71 13.68
CA THR A 32 3.03 11.38 15.05
C THR A 32 2.19 10.11 15.07
N ARG A 33 1.25 9.96 14.14
CA ARG A 33 0.41 8.77 14.02
C ARG A 33 1.26 7.52 13.76
N CYS A 34 2.26 7.59 12.87
CA CYS A 34 3.18 6.48 12.60
C CYS A 34 3.97 6.03 13.84
N VAL A 35 4.35 6.96 14.71
CA VAL A 35 5.12 6.65 15.93
C VAL A 35 4.25 6.02 17.02
N HIS A 36 2.98 6.38 17.10
CA HIS A 36 2.10 6.01 18.21
C HIS A 36 1.06 4.96 17.87
N ALA A 37 0.79 4.70 16.58
CA ALA A 37 -0.25 3.78 16.14
C ALA A 37 -0.06 2.37 16.71
N GLY A 38 -1.11 1.80 17.29
CA GLY A 38 -1.14 0.44 17.84
C GLY A 38 -0.25 0.20 19.06
N LEU A 39 0.34 1.23 19.67
CA LEU A 39 1.09 1.07 20.91
C LEU A 39 0.12 0.85 22.10
N PRO A 40 0.50 -0.01 23.07
CA PRO A 40 -0.28 -0.19 24.28
C PRO A 40 -0.27 1.08 25.14
N ALA A 41 -1.25 1.17 26.07
CA ALA A 41 -1.23 2.20 27.08
C ALA A 41 0.08 2.11 27.92
N PRO A 42 0.69 3.26 28.30
CA PRO A 42 1.93 3.26 29.08
C PRO A 42 1.77 2.56 30.43
N VAL A 43 2.63 1.58 30.69
CA VAL A 43 2.72 0.89 32.00
C VAL A 43 4.15 1.02 32.50
N PRO A 44 4.40 1.53 33.73
CA PRO A 44 5.76 1.66 34.26
C PRO A 44 6.50 0.32 34.27
N GLY A 45 7.68 0.28 33.66
CA GLY A 45 8.51 -0.92 33.56
C GLY A 45 8.28 -1.77 32.32
N GLU A 46 7.20 -1.54 31.57
CA GLU A 46 6.94 -2.22 30.30
C GLU A 46 7.59 -1.49 29.10
N PRO A 47 7.96 -2.23 28.03
CA PRO A 47 8.52 -1.62 26.82
C PRO A 47 7.46 -0.87 26.02
N PHE A 48 7.89 0.15 25.24
CA PHE A 48 7.00 0.87 24.32
C PHE A 48 6.27 -0.07 23.33
N LEU A 49 7.01 -0.98 22.71
CA LEU A 49 6.47 -2.03 21.84
C LEU A 49 6.82 -3.39 22.46
N PRO A 50 5.84 -4.13 22.97
CA PRO A 50 6.05 -5.48 23.49
C PRO A 50 6.68 -6.39 22.42
N GLY A 51 7.50 -7.35 22.86
CA GLY A 51 8.12 -8.34 21.98
C GLY A 51 7.07 -9.25 21.29
N PRO A 52 7.48 -9.98 20.25
CA PRO A 52 6.59 -10.89 19.53
C PRO A 52 6.20 -12.09 20.42
N VAL A 53 4.92 -12.49 20.33
CA VAL A 53 4.38 -13.63 21.08
C VAL A 53 4.39 -14.88 20.19
N PHE A 54 5.33 -15.81 20.45
CA PHE A 54 5.47 -17.06 19.73
C PHE A 54 4.63 -18.16 20.41
N ALA A 55 3.30 -18.06 20.30
CA ALA A 55 2.41 -19.04 20.91
C ALA A 55 1.51 -19.70 19.86
N GLY A 56 1.57 -21.05 19.78
CA GLY A 56 0.58 -21.86 19.08
C GLY A 56 -0.65 -22.06 19.97
N PRO A 57 -0.59 -22.92 21.01
CA PRO A 57 -1.67 -23.07 21.99
C PRO A 57 -1.51 -22.08 23.16
N TYR A 58 -2.62 -21.76 23.76
CA TYR A 58 -2.72 -20.98 24.99
C TYR A 58 -3.42 -21.82 26.07
N HIS A 59 -3.18 -21.51 27.35
CA HIS A 59 -3.95 -22.11 28.44
C HIS A 59 -5.41 -21.64 28.36
N LEU A 60 -6.34 -22.57 28.43
CA LEU A 60 -7.77 -22.32 28.46
C LEU A 60 -8.29 -22.34 29.87
N ASP A 61 -9.37 -21.62 30.13
CA ASP A 61 -10.14 -21.76 31.38
C ASP A 61 -11.07 -22.99 31.25
N PRO A 62 -10.79 -24.07 31.99
CA PRO A 62 -11.57 -25.29 31.86
C PRO A 62 -13.02 -25.17 32.40
N GLN A 63 -13.31 -24.12 33.16
CA GLN A 63 -14.64 -23.91 33.75
C GLN A 63 -15.51 -22.98 32.88
N ARG A 64 -14.92 -22.00 32.21
CA ARG A 64 -15.64 -20.99 31.42
C ARG A 64 -15.70 -21.30 29.93
N GLY A 65 -14.92 -22.28 29.49
CA GLY A 65 -14.92 -22.71 28.08
C GLY A 65 -14.24 -21.77 27.09
N PRO A 66 -14.37 -22.04 25.78
CA PRO A 66 -13.75 -21.23 24.73
C PRO A 66 -14.29 -19.79 24.75
N GLY A 67 -13.37 -18.81 24.66
CA GLY A 67 -13.71 -17.39 24.63
C GLY A 67 -13.66 -16.69 26.00
N ALA A 68 -13.46 -17.43 27.09
CA ALA A 68 -13.26 -16.82 28.41
C ALA A 68 -11.88 -16.17 28.58
N ALA A 69 -10.89 -16.55 27.75
CA ALA A 69 -9.58 -15.95 27.68
C ALA A 69 -9.43 -15.16 26.35
N PRO A 70 -8.64 -14.08 26.34
CA PRO A 70 -8.45 -13.27 25.13
C PRO A 70 -7.71 -14.01 24.00
N ASN A 71 -6.97 -15.07 24.33
CA ASN A 71 -6.21 -15.87 23.38
C ASN A 71 -6.56 -17.35 23.56
N GLY A 72 -6.73 -18.08 22.46
CA GLY A 72 -7.04 -19.51 22.48
C GLY A 72 -6.08 -20.34 21.64
N TYR A 73 -5.86 -19.93 20.39
CA TYR A 73 -4.97 -20.62 19.46
C TYR A 73 -4.35 -19.65 18.47
N GLY A 74 -3.01 -19.71 18.31
CA GLY A 74 -2.21 -18.73 17.58
C GLY A 74 -2.53 -18.58 16.10
N ARG A 75 -3.16 -19.57 15.43
CA ARG A 75 -3.63 -19.41 14.04
C ARG A 75 -4.88 -18.52 13.93
N THR A 76 -5.68 -18.48 14.97
CA THR A 76 -6.94 -17.72 14.95
C THR A 76 -6.76 -16.30 15.47
N ASP A 77 -5.82 -16.11 16.40
CA ASP A 77 -5.54 -14.82 17.00
C ASP A 77 -4.17 -14.78 17.67
N ASN A 78 -3.51 -13.61 17.62
CA ASN A 78 -2.20 -13.39 18.24
C ASN A 78 -2.06 -11.93 18.69
N PRO A 79 -1.61 -11.65 19.94
CA PRO A 79 -1.45 -10.29 20.44
C PRO A 79 -0.57 -9.40 19.54
N THR A 80 0.48 -9.96 18.92
CA THR A 80 1.36 -9.24 18.01
C THR A 80 0.64 -8.80 16.73
N TRP A 81 -0.25 -9.65 16.20
CA TRP A 81 -1.07 -9.29 15.04
C TRP A 81 -2.06 -8.18 15.39
N ARG A 82 -2.74 -8.29 16.54
CA ARG A 82 -3.70 -7.26 16.97
C ARG A 82 -3.06 -5.89 17.06
N ALA A 83 -1.84 -5.80 17.63
CA ALA A 83 -1.12 -4.54 17.71
C ALA A 83 -0.80 -3.97 16.31
N LEU A 84 -0.35 -4.82 15.38
CA LEU A 84 -0.11 -4.40 13.99
C LEU A 84 -1.41 -4.06 13.25
N GLU A 85 -2.46 -4.89 13.41
CA GLU A 85 -3.78 -4.64 12.81
C GLU A 85 -4.36 -3.31 13.30
N GLN A 86 -4.24 -3.02 14.60
CA GLN A 86 -4.62 -1.73 15.15
C GLN A 86 -3.83 -0.59 14.51
N ALA A 87 -2.50 -0.71 14.44
CA ALA A 87 -1.63 0.33 13.88
C ALA A 87 -1.97 0.65 12.41
N ILE A 88 -2.12 -0.39 11.57
CA ILE A 88 -2.49 -0.21 10.16
C ILE A 88 -3.91 0.34 10.05
N GLY A 89 -4.85 -0.17 10.85
CA GLY A 89 -6.24 0.29 10.88
C GLY A 89 -6.35 1.78 11.22
N GLU A 90 -5.58 2.27 12.20
CA GLU A 90 -5.48 3.68 12.55
C GLU A 90 -4.95 4.54 11.38
N LEU A 91 -3.98 4.06 10.60
CA LEU A 91 -3.42 4.78 9.46
C LEU A 91 -4.38 4.79 8.25
N GLU A 92 -5.04 3.68 7.97
CA GLU A 92 -5.98 3.52 6.85
C GLU A 92 -7.40 4.03 7.15
N GLY A 93 -7.80 4.07 8.44
CA GLY A 93 -9.13 4.54 8.87
C GLY A 93 -10.20 3.45 8.90
N GLY A 94 -9.87 2.21 9.29
CA GLY A 94 -10.82 1.10 9.37
C GLY A 94 -10.29 -0.09 10.16
N GLU A 95 -11.04 -1.18 10.15
CA GLU A 95 -10.65 -2.44 10.79
C GLU A 95 -9.70 -3.24 9.88
N CYS A 96 -8.50 -3.54 10.37
CA CYS A 96 -7.45 -4.24 9.62
C CYS A 96 -7.45 -5.75 9.88
N VAL A 97 -7.07 -6.51 8.85
CA VAL A 97 -6.74 -7.94 8.92
C VAL A 97 -5.42 -8.17 8.18
N VAL A 98 -4.39 -8.67 8.88
CA VAL A 98 -3.07 -8.94 8.31
C VAL A 98 -2.95 -10.35 7.74
N PHE A 99 -2.07 -10.52 6.74
CA PHE A 99 -1.83 -11.74 5.97
C PHE A 99 -0.33 -11.99 5.77
N SER A 100 0.02 -13.23 5.41
CA SER A 100 1.40 -13.62 5.11
C SER A 100 2.00 -12.94 3.86
N SER A 101 1.17 -12.39 2.96
CA SER A 101 1.63 -11.71 1.74
C SER A 101 0.53 -10.85 1.13
N GLY A 102 0.90 -9.93 0.22
CA GLY A 102 -0.07 -9.15 -0.57
C GLY A 102 -1.01 -10.05 -1.38
N MET A 103 -0.49 -11.12 -2.00
CA MET A 103 -1.34 -12.06 -2.75
C MET A 103 -2.32 -12.83 -1.84
N ALA A 104 -1.95 -13.12 -0.60
CA ALA A 104 -2.88 -13.70 0.37
C ALA A 104 -4.03 -12.71 0.71
N ALA A 105 -3.72 -11.42 0.81
CA ALA A 105 -4.73 -10.38 0.98
C ALA A 105 -5.65 -10.23 -0.25
N VAL A 106 -5.08 -10.21 -1.47
CA VAL A 106 -5.84 -10.21 -2.73
C VAL A 106 -6.77 -11.42 -2.81
N SER A 107 -6.24 -12.63 -2.58
CA SER A 107 -7.03 -13.87 -2.61
C SER A 107 -8.16 -13.85 -1.58
N ALA A 108 -7.89 -13.32 -0.37
CA ALA A 108 -8.90 -13.19 0.67
C ALA A 108 -10.06 -12.30 0.23
N VAL A 109 -9.78 -11.15 -0.37
CA VAL A 109 -10.82 -10.23 -0.88
C VAL A 109 -11.62 -10.92 -1.99
N LEU A 110 -10.95 -11.44 -3.01
CA LEU A 110 -11.61 -12.03 -4.17
C LEU A 110 -12.48 -13.25 -3.79
N LEU A 111 -11.93 -14.20 -3.01
CA LEU A 111 -12.65 -15.44 -2.65
C LEU A 111 -13.69 -15.24 -1.53
N THR A 112 -13.62 -14.15 -0.76
CA THR A 112 -14.65 -13.83 0.24
C THR A 112 -15.85 -13.13 -0.40
N LEU A 113 -15.63 -12.27 -1.39
CA LEU A 113 -16.66 -11.39 -1.95
C LEU A 113 -17.32 -11.96 -3.22
N LEU A 114 -16.65 -12.84 -3.96
CA LEU A 114 -17.13 -13.38 -5.21
C LEU A 114 -17.69 -14.80 -5.05
N ARG A 115 -18.70 -15.11 -5.88
CA ARG A 115 -19.36 -16.42 -5.97
C ARG A 115 -19.43 -16.84 -7.44
N PRO A 116 -19.63 -18.13 -7.75
CA PRO A 116 -19.92 -18.57 -9.11
C PRO A 116 -21.06 -17.77 -9.74
N GLY A 117 -20.85 -17.26 -10.95
CA GLY A 117 -21.79 -16.37 -11.66
C GLY A 117 -21.54 -14.88 -11.47
N ASP A 118 -20.75 -14.47 -10.49
CA ASP A 118 -20.39 -13.06 -10.30
C ASP A 118 -19.42 -12.57 -11.37
N THR A 119 -19.40 -11.27 -11.58
CA THR A 119 -18.42 -10.57 -12.42
C THR A 119 -17.51 -9.70 -11.59
N VAL A 120 -16.21 -9.83 -11.79
CA VAL A 120 -15.18 -8.92 -11.27
C VAL A 120 -14.59 -8.10 -12.42
N LEU A 121 -14.40 -6.80 -12.17
CA LEU A 121 -13.64 -5.90 -13.03
C LEU A 121 -12.32 -5.57 -12.34
N LEU A 122 -11.19 -5.69 -13.06
CA LEU A 122 -9.85 -5.44 -12.52
C LEU A 122 -8.95 -4.73 -13.54
N PRO A 123 -7.85 -4.09 -13.10
CA PRO A 123 -6.98 -3.33 -14.01
C PRO A 123 -6.20 -4.24 -14.96
N ALA A 124 -6.28 -3.95 -16.26
CA ALA A 124 -5.55 -4.66 -17.32
C ALA A 124 -4.03 -4.42 -17.25
N ASP A 125 -3.63 -3.32 -16.66
CA ASP A 125 -2.26 -2.81 -16.50
C ASP A 125 -1.75 -2.87 -15.05
N GLY A 126 -2.53 -3.49 -14.15
CA GLY A 126 -2.17 -3.72 -12.76
C GLY A 126 -1.24 -4.92 -12.56
N TYR A 127 -1.01 -5.27 -11.30
CA TYR A 127 -0.07 -6.32 -10.91
C TYR A 127 -0.37 -7.67 -11.57
N TYR A 128 0.60 -8.20 -12.31
CA TYR A 128 0.41 -9.37 -13.17
C TYR A 128 -0.05 -10.64 -12.43
N ASN A 129 0.37 -10.85 -11.16
CA ASN A 129 -0.07 -12.01 -10.39
C ASN A 129 -1.53 -11.90 -9.95
N THR A 130 -2.06 -10.71 -9.71
CA THR A 130 -3.49 -10.50 -9.44
C THR A 130 -4.31 -10.87 -10.66
N ARG A 131 -3.90 -10.41 -11.86
CA ARG A 131 -4.54 -10.77 -13.13
C ARG A 131 -4.43 -12.27 -13.43
N GLY A 132 -3.24 -12.86 -13.24
CA GLY A 132 -3.00 -14.28 -13.41
C GLY A 132 -3.85 -15.14 -12.48
N PHE A 133 -3.97 -14.77 -11.21
CA PHE A 133 -4.85 -15.45 -10.26
C PHE A 133 -6.32 -15.33 -10.67
N ALA A 134 -6.76 -14.17 -11.09
CA ALA A 134 -8.13 -13.96 -11.53
C ALA A 134 -8.45 -14.78 -12.80
N SER A 135 -7.61 -14.69 -13.83
CA SER A 135 -7.84 -15.37 -15.11
C SER A 135 -7.70 -16.89 -15.03
N ALA A 136 -6.76 -17.42 -14.24
CA ALA A 136 -6.55 -18.85 -14.12
C ALA A 136 -7.48 -19.49 -13.06
N THR A 137 -7.58 -18.87 -11.86
CA THR A 137 -8.27 -19.52 -10.74
C THR A 137 -9.74 -19.13 -10.65
N LEU A 138 -10.07 -17.82 -10.70
CA LEU A 138 -11.46 -17.41 -10.50
C LEU A 138 -12.37 -17.84 -11.65
N THR A 139 -11.86 -17.88 -12.88
CA THR A 139 -12.66 -18.36 -14.04
C THR A 139 -13.01 -19.84 -13.90
N GLU A 140 -12.12 -20.67 -13.35
CA GLU A 140 -12.42 -22.08 -13.06
C GLU A 140 -13.51 -22.23 -11.98
N PHE A 141 -13.62 -21.27 -11.07
CA PHE A 141 -14.71 -21.21 -10.08
C PHE A 141 -15.98 -20.51 -10.60
N GLY A 142 -16.07 -20.27 -11.93
CA GLY A 142 -17.27 -19.72 -12.56
C GLY A 142 -17.45 -18.21 -12.37
N VAL A 143 -16.41 -17.47 -12.03
CA VAL A 143 -16.42 -16.00 -11.97
C VAL A 143 -16.04 -15.43 -13.33
N THR A 144 -16.80 -14.46 -13.81
CA THR A 144 -16.45 -13.71 -15.03
C THR A 144 -15.45 -12.62 -14.71
N VAL A 145 -14.29 -12.65 -15.36
CA VAL A 145 -13.24 -11.66 -15.22
C VAL A 145 -13.27 -10.69 -16.38
N ARG A 146 -13.34 -9.38 -16.10
CA ARG A 146 -13.22 -8.29 -17.08
C ARG A 146 -12.04 -7.42 -16.73
N GLU A 147 -11.21 -7.13 -17.70
CA GLU A 147 -10.05 -6.26 -17.54
C GLU A 147 -10.30 -4.90 -18.22
N VAL A 148 -9.86 -3.81 -17.56
CA VAL A 148 -9.95 -2.45 -18.08
C VAL A 148 -8.69 -1.68 -17.71
N PRO A 149 -8.13 -0.82 -18.61
CA PRO A 149 -6.99 0.01 -18.23
C PRO A 149 -7.31 0.88 -17.00
N THR A 150 -6.34 1.04 -16.10
CA THR A 150 -6.51 1.88 -14.88
C THR A 150 -6.99 3.29 -15.20
N ALA A 151 -6.44 3.91 -16.25
CA ALA A 151 -6.87 5.24 -16.70
C ALA A 151 -8.24 5.26 -17.42
N GLY A 152 -8.86 4.09 -17.65
CA GLY A 152 -10.13 3.97 -18.36
C GLY A 152 -9.99 3.94 -19.88
N PRO A 153 -11.08 4.17 -20.63
CA PRO A 153 -12.44 4.42 -20.13
C PRO A 153 -13.08 3.18 -19.49
N TYR A 154 -13.83 3.38 -18.41
CA TYR A 154 -14.54 2.29 -17.75
C TYR A 154 -15.86 1.98 -18.47
N PRO A 155 -16.20 0.71 -18.69
CA PRO A 155 -17.50 0.32 -19.25
C PRO A 155 -18.61 0.51 -18.21
N PRO A 156 -19.89 0.42 -18.61
CA PRO A 156 -21.01 0.36 -17.67
C PRO A 156 -20.81 -0.77 -16.65
N LEU A 157 -21.00 -0.46 -15.37
CA LEU A 157 -20.73 -1.36 -14.24
C LEU A 157 -21.93 -2.22 -13.84
N SER A 158 -23.06 -2.13 -14.57
CA SER A 158 -24.22 -2.99 -14.30
C SER A 158 -23.86 -4.48 -14.38
N GLY A 159 -24.26 -5.25 -13.36
CA GLY A 159 -23.95 -6.67 -13.22
C GLY A 159 -22.53 -6.98 -12.77
N VAL A 160 -21.70 -5.97 -12.49
CA VAL A 160 -20.40 -6.15 -11.81
C VAL A 160 -20.65 -6.32 -10.32
N ARG A 161 -20.06 -7.34 -9.71
CA ARG A 161 -20.13 -7.57 -8.25
C ARG A 161 -19.03 -6.83 -7.50
N LEU A 162 -17.82 -6.80 -8.09
CA LEU A 162 -16.64 -6.20 -7.48
C LEU A 162 -15.83 -5.47 -8.55
N VAL A 163 -15.49 -4.22 -8.26
CA VAL A 163 -14.47 -3.45 -8.99
C VAL A 163 -13.21 -3.47 -8.13
N LEU A 164 -12.17 -4.16 -8.61
CA LEU A 164 -10.84 -4.12 -8.00
C LEU A 164 -10.03 -3.07 -8.75
N LEU A 165 -9.59 -2.03 -8.05
CA LEU A 165 -8.73 -0.97 -8.56
C LEU A 165 -7.30 -1.17 -8.08
N GLU A 166 -6.33 -0.63 -8.83
CA GLU A 166 -4.94 -0.46 -8.40
C GLU A 166 -4.47 0.91 -8.89
N THR A 167 -4.20 1.84 -7.99
CA THR A 167 -3.82 3.21 -8.38
C THR A 167 -2.90 3.86 -7.34
N PRO A 168 -1.70 4.35 -7.75
CA PRO A 168 -1.09 4.20 -9.08
C PRO A 168 -0.82 2.74 -9.43
N ALA A 169 -1.12 2.36 -10.68
CA ALA A 169 -0.93 1.00 -11.17
C ALA A 169 0.57 0.65 -11.30
N ASN A 170 0.92 -0.59 -11.05
CA ASN A 170 2.28 -1.08 -11.22
C ASN A 170 2.36 -2.01 -12.46
N PRO A 171 3.20 -1.70 -13.49
CA PRO A 171 4.33 -0.77 -13.41
C PRO A 171 4.08 0.63 -14.00
N GLY A 172 2.99 0.87 -14.73
CA GLY A 172 2.78 2.06 -15.57
C GLY A 172 2.55 3.36 -14.80
N LEU A 173 2.21 3.29 -13.52
CA LEU A 173 1.84 4.42 -12.64
C LEU A 173 0.58 5.17 -13.12
N ASP A 174 -0.28 4.51 -13.87
CA ASP A 174 -1.57 5.06 -14.23
C ASP A 174 -2.44 5.32 -13.00
N VAL A 175 -3.20 6.41 -13.05
CA VAL A 175 -4.03 6.87 -11.93
C VAL A 175 -5.48 6.94 -12.36
N CYS A 176 -6.38 6.41 -11.53
CA CYS A 176 -7.83 6.55 -11.69
C CYS A 176 -8.43 7.41 -10.57
N ASP A 177 -9.59 8.02 -10.86
CA ASP A 177 -10.37 8.77 -9.88
C ASP A 177 -11.18 7.81 -9.00
N ILE A 178 -10.66 7.53 -7.80
CA ILE A 178 -11.26 6.56 -6.87
C ILE A 178 -12.68 7.00 -6.49
N ALA A 179 -12.88 8.28 -6.14
CA ALA A 179 -14.17 8.77 -5.66
C ALA A 179 -15.24 8.68 -6.75
N ALA A 180 -14.91 9.08 -7.98
CA ALA A 180 -15.84 8.98 -9.10
C ALA A 180 -16.21 7.52 -9.42
N LEU A 181 -15.23 6.62 -9.40
CA LEU A 181 -15.46 5.19 -9.65
C LEU A 181 -16.24 4.52 -8.52
N ALA A 182 -15.99 4.89 -7.26
CA ALA A 182 -16.75 4.38 -6.12
C ALA A 182 -18.24 4.76 -6.23
N VAL A 183 -18.54 6.00 -6.55
CA VAL A 183 -19.94 6.44 -6.78
C VAL A 183 -20.58 5.63 -7.90
N ALA A 184 -19.94 5.53 -9.06
CA ALA A 184 -20.48 4.78 -10.20
C ALA A 184 -20.65 3.28 -9.91
N ALA A 185 -19.73 2.67 -9.17
CA ALA A 185 -19.82 1.29 -8.77
C ALA A 185 -20.99 1.03 -7.79
N HIS A 186 -21.13 1.89 -6.78
CA HIS A 186 -22.23 1.78 -5.82
C HIS A 186 -23.61 2.01 -6.46
N GLU A 187 -23.74 2.93 -7.40
CA GLU A 187 -24.97 3.11 -8.19
C GLU A 187 -25.32 1.86 -9.02
N ALA A 188 -24.32 1.10 -9.43
CA ALA A 188 -24.50 -0.19 -10.12
C ALA A 188 -24.66 -1.39 -9.17
N GLY A 189 -24.60 -1.20 -7.85
CA GLY A 189 -24.66 -2.25 -6.84
C GLY A 189 -23.38 -3.07 -6.67
N ALA A 190 -22.26 -2.58 -7.20
CA ALA A 190 -20.94 -3.20 -7.06
C ALA A 190 -20.20 -2.69 -5.82
N LEU A 191 -19.32 -3.53 -5.26
CA LEU A 191 -18.34 -3.13 -4.25
C LEU A 191 -17.06 -2.64 -4.92
N VAL A 192 -16.29 -1.80 -4.21
CA VAL A 192 -14.98 -1.32 -4.65
C VAL A 192 -13.91 -1.77 -3.66
N ALA A 193 -12.94 -2.52 -4.15
CA ALA A 193 -11.70 -2.80 -3.43
C ALA A 193 -10.54 -2.11 -4.16
N LEU A 194 -9.58 -1.57 -3.40
CA LEU A 194 -8.44 -0.88 -3.98
C LEU A 194 -7.12 -1.45 -3.43
N ASP A 195 -6.25 -1.87 -4.35
CA ASP A 195 -4.85 -2.16 -4.02
C ASP A 195 -4.08 -0.84 -3.86
N ASN A 196 -3.81 -0.50 -2.60
CA ASN A 196 -3.14 0.72 -2.17
C ASN A 196 -1.62 0.54 -2.00
N THR A 197 -1.05 -0.54 -2.52
CA THR A 197 0.35 -0.92 -2.30
C THR A 197 1.32 0.19 -2.69
N THR A 198 1.11 0.82 -3.86
CA THR A 198 2.03 1.84 -4.39
C THR A 198 1.93 3.15 -3.62
N ALA A 199 0.71 3.57 -3.24
CA ALA A 199 0.48 4.85 -2.58
C ALA A 199 0.73 4.80 -1.06
N THR A 200 0.49 3.69 -0.39
CA THR A 200 0.49 3.52 1.08
C THR A 200 -0.64 4.32 1.78
N PRO A 201 -0.96 4.04 3.05
CA PRO A 201 -1.97 4.82 3.79
C PRO A 201 -1.61 6.30 3.98
N LEU A 202 -0.32 6.67 3.89
CA LEU A 202 0.09 8.09 3.97
C LEU A 202 0.02 8.80 2.61
N GLY A 203 0.04 8.07 1.51
CA GLY A 203 -0.14 8.62 0.17
C GLY A 203 -1.60 8.86 -0.15
N GLN A 204 -2.45 7.86 0.04
CA GLN A 204 -3.92 8.02 -0.11
C GLN A 204 -4.66 7.07 0.82
N ARG A 205 -5.92 7.40 1.12
CA ARG A 205 -6.80 6.63 1.99
C ARG A 205 -8.04 6.22 1.21
N PRO A 206 -8.07 4.99 0.67
CA PRO A 206 -9.15 4.53 -0.18
C PRO A 206 -10.54 4.60 0.46
N LEU A 207 -10.65 4.27 1.75
CA LEU A 207 -11.93 4.31 2.47
C LEU A 207 -12.50 5.74 2.55
N ASP A 208 -11.64 6.75 2.78
CA ASP A 208 -12.06 8.16 2.78
C ASP A 208 -12.52 8.64 1.38
N LEU A 209 -12.09 7.95 0.32
CA LEU A 209 -12.47 8.21 -1.07
C LEU A 209 -13.65 7.35 -1.55
N GLY A 210 -14.28 6.60 -0.65
CA GLY A 210 -15.48 5.83 -0.93
C GLY A 210 -15.26 4.37 -1.33
N ALA A 211 -14.03 3.86 -1.34
CA ALA A 211 -13.81 2.42 -1.51
C ALA A 211 -14.34 1.64 -0.31
N ASP A 212 -14.86 0.43 -0.54
CA ASP A 212 -15.34 -0.47 0.50
C ASP A 212 -14.22 -1.20 1.22
N LEU A 213 -13.13 -1.48 0.51
CA LEU A 213 -11.94 -2.16 1.04
C LEU A 213 -10.66 -1.50 0.51
N SER A 214 -9.68 -1.32 1.40
CA SER A 214 -8.29 -1.06 1.05
C SER A 214 -7.50 -2.34 1.29
N LEU A 215 -6.66 -2.74 0.33
CA LEU A 215 -5.74 -3.85 0.51
C LEU A 215 -4.34 -3.44 0.04
N ALA A 216 -3.31 -4.08 0.57
CA ALA A 216 -1.97 -3.81 0.10
C ALA A 216 -0.98 -4.94 0.41
N SER A 217 0.10 -4.96 -0.37
CA SER A 217 1.32 -5.65 0.00
C SER A 217 2.12 -4.79 0.98
N GLY A 218 2.01 -5.09 2.27
CA GLY A 218 2.81 -4.43 3.30
C GLY A 218 4.32 -4.66 3.15
N THR A 219 4.72 -5.66 2.35
CA THR A 219 6.09 -5.97 1.91
C THR A 219 6.83 -4.77 1.30
N LYS A 220 6.06 -3.83 0.71
CA LYS A 220 6.59 -2.69 -0.05
C LYS A 220 6.94 -1.53 0.90
N ALA A 221 6.65 -0.31 0.51
CA ALA A 221 7.01 0.88 1.26
C ALA A 221 6.48 0.93 2.70
N LEU A 222 5.39 0.20 3.02
CA LEU A 222 4.86 0.16 4.38
C LEU A 222 5.93 -0.31 5.38
N THR A 223 6.52 -1.47 5.16
CA THR A 223 7.63 -1.98 5.98
C THR A 223 8.97 -1.39 5.54
N GLY A 224 9.23 -1.31 4.24
CA GLY A 224 10.27 -0.51 3.61
C GLY A 224 11.72 -0.95 3.84
N HIS A 225 11.98 -2.13 4.46
CA HIS A 225 13.34 -2.60 4.76
C HIS A 225 13.76 -3.82 3.94
N SER A 226 12.93 -4.26 3.00
CA SER A 226 13.20 -5.38 2.08
C SER A 226 13.45 -6.74 2.79
N ASP A 227 12.89 -6.92 3.97
CA ASP A 227 13.16 -8.04 4.88
C ASP A 227 11.91 -8.82 5.28
N ILE A 228 10.69 -8.35 4.93
CA ILE A 228 9.43 -8.95 5.37
C ILE A 228 8.49 -9.15 4.19
N LEU A 229 7.76 -10.26 4.21
CA LEU A 229 6.55 -10.47 3.40
C LEU A 229 5.33 -10.24 4.28
N LEU A 230 4.43 -9.37 3.84
CA LEU A 230 3.21 -9.01 4.55
C LEU A 230 2.12 -8.58 3.57
N GLY A 231 0.87 -8.89 3.87
CA GLY A 231 -0.30 -8.29 3.26
C GLY A 231 -1.28 -7.81 4.31
N TYR A 232 -2.20 -6.94 3.92
CA TYR A 232 -3.31 -6.55 4.78
C TYR A 232 -4.55 -6.16 3.97
N VAL A 233 -5.70 -6.22 4.64
CA VAL A 233 -6.98 -5.69 4.14
C VAL A 233 -7.58 -4.83 5.24
N VAL A 234 -8.09 -3.66 4.88
CA VAL A 234 -8.81 -2.75 5.78
C VAL A 234 -10.20 -2.46 5.24
N SER A 235 -11.20 -2.51 6.11
CA SER A 235 -12.60 -2.28 5.73
C SER A 235 -13.44 -1.91 6.96
N THR A 236 -14.77 -1.92 6.81
CA THR A 236 -15.66 -1.83 7.95
C THR A 236 -15.53 -3.06 8.86
N PRO A 237 -15.85 -2.97 10.15
CA PRO A 237 -15.76 -4.12 11.09
C PRO A 237 -16.50 -5.37 10.59
N GLU A 238 -17.68 -5.22 9.98
CA GLU A 238 -18.46 -6.34 9.45
C GLU A 238 -17.75 -7.07 8.32
N ARG A 239 -17.21 -6.34 7.34
CA ARG A 239 -16.47 -6.94 6.22
C ARG A 239 -15.14 -7.53 6.69
N ALA A 240 -14.43 -6.83 7.57
CA ALA A 240 -13.17 -7.32 8.13
C ALA A 240 -13.38 -8.62 8.91
N ALA A 241 -14.50 -8.80 9.62
CA ALA A 241 -14.84 -10.06 10.29
C ALA A 241 -14.95 -11.23 9.30
N GLY A 242 -15.59 -11.05 8.14
CA GLY A 242 -15.66 -12.06 7.09
C GLY A 242 -14.29 -12.42 6.52
N ILE A 243 -13.46 -11.43 6.26
CA ILE A 243 -12.07 -11.59 5.78
C ILE A 243 -11.23 -12.32 6.85
N ARG A 244 -11.38 -11.98 8.13
CA ARG A 244 -10.68 -12.65 9.25
C ARG A 244 -11.07 -14.12 9.37
N VAL A 245 -12.35 -14.46 9.18
CA VAL A 245 -12.82 -15.85 9.14
C VAL A 245 -12.15 -16.63 8.01
N TRP A 246 -12.04 -16.03 6.81
CA TRP A 246 -11.36 -16.65 5.69
C TRP A 246 -9.89 -16.90 5.99
N ARG A 247 -9.16 -15.87 6.48
CA ARG A 247 -7.75 -16.00 6.91
C ARG A 247 -7.55 -17.16 7.89
N ASN A 248 -8.40 -17.21 8.91
CA ASN A 248 -8.28 -18.21 9.98
C ASN A 248 -8.53 -19.64 9.46
N ARG A 249 -9.43 -19.81 8.48
CA ARG A 249 -9.74 -21.11 7.87
C ARG A 249 -8.63 -21.58 6.92
N THR A 250 -8.08 -20.68 6.14
CA THR A 250 -7.03 -21.00 5.16
C THR A 250 -5.63 -21.04 5.77
N GLY A 251 -5.43 -20.43 6.95
CA GLY A 251 -4.12 -20.34 7.57
C GLY A 251 -3.19 -19.32 6.90
N ALA A 252 -3.72 -18.37 6.13
CA ALA A 252 -2.95 -17.33 5.44
C ALA A 252 -2.48 -16.22 6.41
N ILE A 253 -1.83 -16.62 7.49
CA ILE A 253 -1.40 -15.79 8.61
C ILE A 253 0.06 -15.35 8.46
N PRO A 254 0.46 -14.15 8.93
CA PRO A 254 1.87 -13.79 9.06
C PRO A 254 2.49 -14.51 10.28
N GLY A 255 3.81 -14.63 10.30
CA GLY A 255 4.52 -14.99 11.53
C GLY A 255 4.48 -13.84 12.55
N PRO A 256 4.52 -14.13 13.85
CA PRO A 256 4.52 -13.09 14.87
C PRO A 256 5.78 -12.21 14.84
N PHE A 257 6.91 -12.74 14.40
CA PHE A 257 8.14 -11.96 14.24
C PHE A 257 8.05 -10.97 13.10
N GLU A 258 7.53 -11.39 11.95
CA GLU A 258 7.30 -10.51 10.80
C GLU A 258 6.28 -9.42 11.14
N ALA A 259 5.21 -9.75 11.87
CA ALA A 259 4.24 -8.77 12.32
C ALA A 259 4.85 -7.74 13.28
N TRP A 260 5.72 -8.18 14.20
CA TRP A 260 6.43 -7.29 15.11
C TRP A 260 7.41 -6.36 14.38
N LEU A 261 8.21 -6.90 13.44
CA LEU A 261 9.10 -6.10 12.60
C LEU A 261 8.33 -5.09 11.75
N ALA A 262 7.19 -5.50 11.19
CA ALA A 262 6.32 -4.61 10.43
C ALA A 262 5.84 -3.45 11.30
N HIS A 263 5.33 -3.72 12.51
CA HIS A 263 4.90 -2.67 13.43
C HIS A 263 6.04 -1.71 13.79
N ARG A 264 7.21 -2.25 14.15
CA ARG A 264 8.42 -1.45 14.39
C ARG A 264 8.76 -0.54 13.21
N SER A 265 8.59 -1.01 11.98
CA SER A 265 8.92 -0.26 10.76
C SER A 265 7.98 0.91 10.50
N LEU A 266 6.75 0.87 11.01
CA LEU A 266 5.77 1.97 10.86
C LEU A 266 6.27 3.26 11.48
N SER A 267 7.01 3.21 12.59
CA SER A 267 7.49 4.41 13.30
C SER A 267 8.37 5.33 12.44
N THR A 268 8.98 4.82 11.36
CA THR A 268 9.79 5.60 10.41
C THR A 268 9.13 5.78 9.04
N LEU A 269 7.88 5.33 8.88
CA LEU A 269 7.22 5.32 7.57
C LEU A 269 7.13 6.72 6.97
N ASP A 270 6.70 7.71 7.74
CA ASP A 270 6.57 9.09 7.27
C ASP A 270 7.90 9.67 6.79
N LEU A 271 8.97 9.47 7.55
CA LEU A 271 10.33 9.94 7.20
C LEU A 271 10.83 9.27 5.92
N ARG A 272 10.64 7.96 5.78
CA ARG A 272 11.07 7.22 4.57
C ARG A 272 10.31 7.67 3.33
N LEU A 273 8.99 7.76 3.42
CA LEU A 273 8.17 8.22 2.29
C LEU A 273 8.47 9.67 1.90
N ALA A 274 8.72 10.56 2.87
CA ALA A 274 9.10 11.95 2.58
C ALA A 274 10.38 12.02 1.75
N ARG A 275 11.43 11.27 2.13
CA ARG A 275 12.69 11.23 1.38
C ARG A 275 12.52 10.53 0.04
N GLN A 276 11.81 9.40 -0.02
CA GLN A 276 11.54 8.69 -1.28
C GLN A 276 10.79 9.56 -2.30
N THR A 277 9.77 10.32 -1.85
CA THR A 277 9.03 11.26 -2.70
C THR A 277 9.94 12.39 -3.21
N ALA A 278 10.79 12.96 -2.34
CA ALA A 278 11.73 14.01 -2.73
C ALA A 278 12.74 13.50 -3.76
N ASN A 279 13.30 12.32 -3.55
CA ASN A 279 14.21 11.68 -4.49
C ASN A 279 13.53 11.38 -5.84
N ALA A 280 12.29 10.86 -5.81
CA ALA A 280 11.53 10.59 -7.03
C ALA A 280 11.24 11.88 -7.83
N ALA A 281 10.90 12.97 -7.16
CA ALA A 281 10.70 14.26 -7.79
C ALA A 281 11.98 14.77 -8.49
N ALA A 282 13.12 14.67 -7.81
CA ALA A 282 14.41 15.07 -8.35
C ALA A 282 14.85 14.19 -9.54
N VAL A 283 14.72 12.87 -9.42
CA VAL A 283 15.02 11.91 -10.49
C VAL A 283 14.09 12.12 -11.69
N ALA A 284 12.78 12.29 -11.46
CA ALA A 284 11.84 12.56 -12.55
C ALA A 284 12.16 13.88 -13.28
N GLY A 285 12.56 14.92 -12.55
CA GLY A 285 13.03 16.17 -13.13
C GLY A 285 14.29 16.00 -13.99
N LEU A 286 15.27 15.23 -13.51
CA LEU A 286 16.47 14.89 -14.28
C LEU A 286 16.11 14.11 -15.56
N LEU A 287 15.30 13.06 -15.44
CA LEU A 287 14.89 12.20 -16.56
C LEU A 287 14.10 12.99 -17.63
N ALA A 288 13.28 13.95 -17.23
CA ALA A 288 12.51 14.79 -18.15
C ALA A 288 13.40 15.66 -19.06
N ALA A 289 14.62 15.96 -18.64
CA ALA A 289 15.60 16.73 -19.42
C ALA A 289 16.48 15.86 -20.35
N ARG A 290 16.33 14.53 -20.32
CA ARG A 290 17.18 13.59 -21.07
C ARG A 290 16.54 13.18 -22.40
N PRO A 291 17.17 13.47 -23.55
CA PRO A 291 16.57 13.18 -24.87
C PRO A 291 16.44 11.68 -25.17
N GLU A 292 17.23 10.81 -24.55
CA GLU A 292 17.15 9.36 -24.66
C GLU A 292 16.02 8.72 -23.86
N VAL A 293 15.38 9.50 -22.99
CA VAL A 293 14.26 9.04 -22.14
C VAL A 293 12.93 9.34 -22.81
N SER A 294 12.08 8.34 -22.88
CA SER A 294 10.69 8.45 -23.35
C SER A 294 9.73 7.82 -22.34
N GLY A 295 8.44 8.05 -22.49
CA GLY A 295 7.40 7.43 -21.66
C GLY A 295 7.61 7.63 -20.15
N LEU A 296 8.20 8.77 -19.74
CA LEU A 296 8.40 9.11 -18.35
C LEU A 296 7.06 9.25 -17.62
N ARG A 297 6.90 8.50 -16.53
CA ARG A 297 5.73 8.54 -15.68
C ARG A 297 6.13 8.75 -14.22
N TRP A 298 5.56 9.75 -13.63
CA TRP A 298 5.52 10.00 -12.20
C TRP A 298 4.34 10.94 -11.92
N PRO A 299 3.31 10.50 -11.19
CA PRO A 299 2.06 11.27 -11.03
C PRO A 299 2.22 12.65 -10.36
N GLY A 300 3.42 12.98 -9.87
CA GLY A 300 3.78 14.30 -9.35
C GLY A 300 4.31 15.29 -10.41
N LEU A 301 4.55 14.86 -11.65
CA LEU A 301 4.94 15.74 -12.73
C LEU A 301 3.71 16.40 -13.37
N PRO A 302 3.69 17.73 -13.58
CA PRO A 302 2.58 18.40 -14.27
C PRO A 302 2.29 17.86 -15.68
N THR A 303 3.29 17.24 -16.32
CA THR A 303 3.17 16.61 -17.65
C THR A 303 2.65 15.17 -17.60
N ASP A 304 2.56 14.55 -16.42
CA ASP A 304 2.01 13.20 -16.31
C ASP A 304 0.49 13.22 -16.54
N PRO A 305 -0.05 12.30 -17.36
CA PRO A 305 -1.50 12.23 -17.61
C PRO A 305 -2.35 12.09 -16.35
N GLY A 306 -1.81 11.42 -15.31
CA GLY A 306 -2.47 11.22 -14.02
C GLY A 306 -2.37 12.38 -13.04
N PHE A 307 -1.58 13.43 -13.34
CA PHE A 307 -1.25 14.51 -12.41
C PHE A 307 -2.48 15.16 -11.76
N ALA A 308 -3.47 15.56 -12.56
CA ALA A 308 -4.65 16.27 -12.05
C ALA A 308 -5.47 15.43 -11.06
N VAL A 309 -5.55 14.13 -11.28
CA VAL A 309 -6.21 13.20 -10.35
C VAL A 309 -5.32 12.96 -9.13
N ALA A 310 -4.04 12.71 -9.34
CA ALA A 310 -3.09 12.41 -8.26
C ALA A 310 -3.01 13.55 -7.23
N VAL A 311 -2.84 14.80 -7.64
CA VAL A 311 -2.76 15.94 -6.71
C VAL A 311 -4.07 16.25 -5.97
N ARG A 312 -5.22 15.80 -6.50
CA ARG A 312 -6.51 15.96 -5.85
C ARG A 312 -6.76 14.90 -4.78
N GLN A 313 -6.37 13.63 -5.04
CA GLN A 313 -6.69 12.51 -4.16
C GLN A 313 -5.53 12.04 -3.29
N MET A 314 -4.28 12.28 -3.68
CA MET A 314 -3.10 11.84 -2.94
C MET A 314 -2.55 12.96 -2.06
N ARG A 315 -2.29 12.65 -0.81
CA ARG A 315 -1.58 13.54 0.12
C ARG A 315 -0.07 13.49 -0.09
N ARG A 316 0.43 12.40 -0.67
CA ARG A 316 1.84 12.18 -1.01
C ARG A 316 1.94 11.33 -2.27
N ILE A 317 2.78 11.75 -3.20
CA ILE A 317 3.07 10.99 -4.41
C ILE A 317 4.13 9.92 -4.09
N PRO A 318 3.97 8.67 -4.56
CA PRO A 318 4.90 7.58 -4.24
C PRO A 318 6.30 7.80 -4.83
N GLY A 319 7.29 7.17 -4.19
CA GLY A 319 8.70 7.22 -4.56
C GLY A 319 9.07 6.31 -5.75
N VAL A 320 8.15 6.05 -6.67
CA VAL A 320 8.38 5.18 -7.84
C VAL A 320 8.24 5.99 -9.11
N VAL A 321 9.21 5.86 -10.01
CA VAL A 321 9.26 6.52 -11.33
C VAL A 321 9.39 5.44 -12.40
N THR A 322 8.71 5.57 -13.53
CA THR A 322 8.94 4.71 -14.69
C THR A 322 9.33 5.52 -15.90
N PHE A 323 10.22 4.98 -16.69
CA PHE A 323 10.70 5.59 -17.93
C PHE A 323 11.17 4.52 -18.90
N THR A 324 11.28 4.87 -20.17
CA THR A 324 11.69 3.96 -21.23
C THR A 324 12.96 4.47 -21.89
N LEU A 325 13.99 3.61 -21.92
CA LEU A 325 15.18 3.78 -22.74
C LEU A 325 14.96 3.13 -24.13
N PRO A 326 15.81 3.44 -25.15
CA PRO A 326 15.53 3.02 -26.52
C PRO A 326 15.22 1.54 -26.71
N ASP A 327 15.89 0.66 -25.97
CA ASP A 327 15.71 -0.80 -26.04
C ASP A 327 16.20 -1.50 -24.76
N ALA A 328 16.07 -2.83 -24.73
CA ALA A 328 16.52 -3.69 -23.63
C ALA A 328 18.05 -3.59 -23.37
N GLY A 329 18.87 -3.35 -24.43
CA GLY A 329 20.31 -3.21 -24.32
C GLY A 329 20.69 -1.92 -23.58
N HIS A 330 20.05 -0.80 -23.90
CA HIS A 330 20.24 0.47 -23.18
C HIS A 330 19.83 0.33 -21.72
N ALA A 331 18.68 -0.28 -21.45
CA ALA A 331 18.22 -0.56 -20.08
C ALA A 331 19.21 -1.44 -19.31
N GLY A 332 19.76 -2.47 -19.96
CA GLY A 332 20.77 -3.35 -19.37
C GLY A 332 22.09 -2.61 -19.07
N ARG A 333 22.58 -1.75 -20.00
CA ARG A 333 23.78 -0.94 -19.75
C ARG A 333 23.58 0.07 -18.63
N PHE A 334 22.41 0.73 -18.57
CA PHE A 334 22.05 1.61 -17.47
C PHE A 334 22.16 0.90 -16.11
N LEU A 335 21.50 -0.25 -15.98
CA LEU A 335 21.53 -1.05 -14.75
C LEU A 335 22.93 -1.54 -14.38
N ALA A 336 23.76 -1.90 -15.37
CA ALA A 336 25.12 -2.36 -15.14
C ALA A 336 26.08 -1.22 -14.77
N ALA A 337 25.82 0.01 -15.20
CA ALA A 337 26.66 1.18 -14.95
C ALA A 337 26.33 1.88 -13.62
N ALA A 338 25.10 1.76 -13.14
CA ALA A 338 24.66 2.35 -11.88
C ALA A 338 25.36 1.69 -10.69
N ARG A 339 25.70 2.48 -9.68
CA ARG A 339 26.38 2.02 -8.46
C ARG A 339 25.47 2.06 -7.24
N LEU A 340 24.54 3.02 -7.20
CA LEU A 340 23.55 3.16 -6.13
C LEU A 340 22.21 2.52 -6.51
N VAL A 341 21.84 2.58 -7.80
CA VAL A 341 20.62 1.94 -8.30
C VAL A 341 20.86 0.44 -8.45
N ALA A 342 20.40 -0.34 -7.50
CA ALA A 342 20.54 -1.79 -7.56
C ALA A 342 19.55 -2.41 -8.56
N ALA A 343 20.05 -3.32 -9.43
CA ALA A 343 19.19 -4.12 -10.30
C ALA A 343 18.44 -5.17 -9.47
N ALA A 344 17.20 -4.87 -9.08
CA ALA A 344 16.40 -5.75 -8.23
C ALA A 344 14.90 -5.55 -8.47
N THR A 345 14.15 -6.62 -8.21
CA THR A 345 12.68 -6.60 -8.19
C THR A 345 12.15 -5.87 -6.95
N SER A 346 10.82 -5.74 -6.85
CA SER A 346 10.14 -5.05 -5.76
C SER A 346 10.27 -3.52 -5.86
N PHE A 347 9.85 -2.80 -4.81
CA PHE A 347 9.93 -1.34 -4.69
C PHE A 347 9.60 -0.90 -3.25
N GLY A 348 9.88 0.37 -2.94
CA GLY A 348 9.54 1.00 -1.67
C GLY A 348 10.53 0.68 -0.54
N GLY A 349 11.68 0.09 -0.84
CA GLY A 349 12.77 -0.14 0.11
C GLY A 349 13.56 1.12 0.45
N THR A 350 14.51 0.98 1.38
CA THR A 350 15.46 2.06 1.73
C THR A 350 16.52 2.29 0.67
N HIS A 351 16.83 1.27 -0.14
CA HIS A 351 17.76 1.36 -1.25
C HIS A 351 17.02 1.67 -2.55
N THR A 352 17.61 2.49 -3.41
CA THR A 352 17.10 2.70 -4.76
C THR A 352 17.32 1.44 -5.59
N THR A 353 16.24 0.98 -6.21
CA THR A 353 16.25 -0.21 -7.08
C THR A 353 15.60 0.08 -8.40
N ALA A 354 16.02 -0.62 -9.45
CA ALA A 354 15.33 -0.59 -10.74
C ALA A 354 15.31 -1.97 -11.39
N ASP A 355 14.26 -2.25 -12.16
CA ASP A 355 14.17 -3.44 -12.98
C ASP A 355 13.49 -3.16 -14.33
N ARG A 356 13.89 -3.95 -15.35
CA ARG A 356 13.28 -3.93 -16.68
C ARG A 356 11.99 -4.77 -16.67
N ARG A 357 10.85 -4.12 -16.86
CA ARG A 357 9.56 -4.77 -16.61
C ARG A 357 9.13 -5.80 -17.66
N ALA A 358 9.52 -5.62 -18.92
CA ALA A 358 9.18 -6.59 -19.97
C ALA A 358 9.70 -8.02 -19.71
N GLN A 359 10.81 -8.16 -18.98
CA GLN A 359 11.36 -9.50 -18.64
C GLN A 359 10.46 -10.34 -17.71
N TRP A 360 9.48 -9.73 -17.06
CA TRP A 360 8.53 -10.40 -16.16
C TRP A 360 7.19 -10.68 -16.80
N GLY A 361 7.05 -10.43 -18.11
CA GLY A 361 5.82 -10.65 -18.85
C GLY A 361 4.82 -9.50 -18.79
N ASP A 362 5.22 -8.34 -18.26
CA ASP A 362 4.41 -7.13 -18.39
C ASP A 362 4.36 -6.70 -19.87
N SER A 363 3.18 -6.32 -20.35
CA SER A 363 2.96 -5.83 -21.71
C SER A 363 3.38 -4.37 -21.82
N VAL A 364 4.69 -4.13 -21.83
CA VAL A 364 5.34 -2.81 -21.83
C VAL A 364 6.51 -2.79 -22.81
N PRO A 365 6.99 -1.60 -23.22
CA PRO A 365 8.20 -1.50 -24.06
C PRO A 365 9.41 -2.22 -23.44
N ASP A 366 10.24 -2.83 -24.29
CA ASP A 366 11.41 -3.60 -23.85
C ASP A 366 12.43 -2.79 -23.03
N GLY A 367 12.55 -1.50 -23.31
CA GLY A 367 13.43 -0.58 -22.58
C GLY A 367 12.80 0.02 -21.33
N LEU A 368 11.58 -0.35 -20.95
CA LEU A 368 10.91 0.22 -19.77
C LEU A 368 11.56 -0.23 -18.47
N LEU A 369 11.98 0.75 -17.69
CA LEU A 369 12.50 0.61 -16.34
C LEU A 369 11.51 1.18 -15.33
N ARG A 370 11.25 0.41 -14.27
CA ARG A 370 10.62 0.93 -13.06
C ARG A 370 11.71 1.16 -12.03
N LEU A 371 11.91 2.42 -11.64
CA LEU A 371 12.86 2.85 -10.64
C LEU A 371 12.12 3.19 -9.34
N SER A 372 12.50 2.55 -8.25
CA SER A 372 12.00 2.82 -6.90
C SER A 372 13.07 3.59 -6.14
N CYS A 373 12.83 4.86 -5.88
CA CYS A 373 13.74 5.69 -5.11
C CYS A 373 13.78 5.26 -3.65
N GLY A 374 14.97 5.06 -3.14
CA GLY A 374 15.26 4.84 -1.73
C GLY A 374 15.41 6.16 -0.95
N ILE A 375 16.19 6.09 0.12
CA ILE A 375 16.39 7.22 1.03
C ILE A 375 17.84 7.75 1.00
N GLU A 376 18.59 7.44 -0.04
CA GLU A 376 19.94 7.97 -0.29
C GLU A 376 19.93 9.50 -0.37
N ASP A 377 21.10 10.12 -0.23
CA ASP A 377 21.23 11.55 -0.48
C ASP A 377 20.91 11.86 -1.95
N THR A 378 20.08 12.88 -2.13
CA THR A 378 19.51 13.22 -3.44
C THR A 378 20.59 13.53 -4.47
N ASP A 379 21.62 14.29 -4.10
CA ASP A 379 22.69 14.68 -5.01
C ASP A 379 23.53 13.47 -5.46
N ASP A 380 23.80 12.53 -4.55
CA ASP A 380 24.50 11.29 -4.87
C ASP A 380 23.70 10.43 -5.84
N LEU A 381 22.40 10.29 -5.59
CA LEU A 381 21.50 9.54 -6.46
C LEU A 381 21.40 10.16 -7.85
N LEU A 382 21.27 11.49 -7.96
CA LEU A 382 21.25 12.19 -9.25
C LEU A 382 22.55 12.05 -10.01
N ALA A 383 23.70 12.11 -9.33
CA ALA A 383 25.02 11.88 -9.93
C ALA A 383 25.13 10.46 -10.51
N ASP A 384 24.71 9.45 -9.74
CA ASP A 384 24.75 8.04 -10.16
C ASP A 384 23.85 7.78 -11.38
N VAL A 385 22.58 8.26 -11.33
CA VAL A 385 21.63 8.13 -12.44
C VAL A 385 22.14 8.84 -13.69
N THR A 386 22.75 10.03 -13.55
CA THR A 386 23.34 10.77 -14.68
C THR A 386 24.47 9.98 -15.31
N GLU A 387 25.44 9.51 -14.52
CA GLU A 387 26.57 8.73 -15.01
C GLU A 387 26.10 7.43 -15.69
N ALA A 388 25.11 6.76 -15.10
CA ALA A 388 24.55 5.53 -15.65
C ALA A 388 23.85 5.76 -17.01
N LEU A 389 23.08 6.86 -17.15
CA LEU A 389 22.47 7.25 -18.43
C LEU A 389 23.51 7.56 -19.50
N ASP A 390 24.57 8.30 -19.15
CA ASP A 390 25.66 8.65 -20.10
C ASP A 390 26.39 7.41 -20.59
N LYS A 391 26.57 6.40 -19.74
CA LYS A 391 27.20 5.10 -20.12
C LYS A 391 26.25 4.15 -20.84
N ALA A 392 24.96 4.39 -20.78
CA ALA A 392 23.94 3.54 -21.41
C ALA A 392 23.74 3.85 -22.90
N ARG A 393 24.26 4.96 -23.39
CA ARG A 393 24.21 5.41 -24.81
C ARG A 393 24.89 4.47 -25.78
#